data_56efd98b7fc145e34c6efd0b8195822e
#
_entry.id   56efd98b7fc145e34c6efd0b8195822e
#
_cell.length_a   1.000
_cell.length_b   1.000
_cell.length_c   1.000
_cell.angle_alpha   90.00
_cell.angle_beta   90.00
_cell.angle_gamma   90.00
#
_symmetry.space_group_name_H-M   'P 1'
#
loop_
_entity.id
_entity.type
_entity.pdbx_description
1 polymer ?
#
loop_
_entity_poly.entity_id
_entity_poly.type
_entity_poly.pdbx_seq_one_letter_code
_entity_poly.pdbx_strand_id
1 'polypeptide(L)'
;MNNLIIGIAGGSGSGKTTLALRLKERFGEDEVRLISHDSYYKRHDELPFEERCKLNYNHPDAFDNALLIYHLQELKAGRAIDCPVYDYSNHNRSDKVQHIEPAPVLIVEGILPFVEPELCALFDYKIYVDTDADERILRRLVRDVKERGRSLDSVIEQYLTTVKPMHEAFVEPSKRNADIIVPNGGENTAAVEMLAHHIRNLIEKANRL
;
A
#
# COMPACT_ATOMS: atom_id res chain seq x y z
N MET A 1 -6.95 -16.25 16.34
CA MET A 1 -7.05 -16.60 14.91
C MET A 1 -5.67 -16.41 14.28
N ASN A 2 -5.24 -17.31 13.43
CA ASN A 2 -3.96 -17.12 12.73
C ASN A 2 -4.24 -16.28 11.47
N ASN A 3 -4.25 -14.96 11.61
CA ASN A 3 -4.55 -14.05 10.52
C ASN A 3 -3.33 -14.01 9.58
N LEU A 4 -3.58 -14.18 8.29
CA LEU A 4 -2.55 -14.05 7.25
C LEU A 4 -2.40 -12.59 6.84
N ILE A 5 -1.15 -12.14 6.70
CA ILE A 5 -0.85 -10.80 6.19
C ILE A 5 -0.19 -10.91 4.82
N ILE A 6 -0.82 -10.32 3.82
CA ILE A 6 -0.31 -10.25 2.45
C ILE A 6 0.17 -8.82 2.17
N GLY A 7 1.45 -8.67 1.89
CA GLY A 7 2.01 -7.40 1.43
C GLY A 7 1.93 -7.27 -0.08
N ILE A 8 1.49 -6.10 -0.59
CA ILE A 8 1.49 -5.77 -2.02
C ILE A 8 2.30 -4.48 -2.22
N ALA A 9 3.50 -4.61 -2.77
CA ALA A 9 4.37 -3.49 -3.08
C ALA A 9 4.45 -3.21 -4.59
N GLY A 10 4.97 -2.06 -4.95
CA GLY A 10 5.22 -1.68 -6.33
C GLY A 10 5.26 -0.16 -6.52
N GLY A 11 5.85 0.30 -7.61
CA GLY A 11 5.98 1.72 -7.90
C GLY A 11 4.64 2.47 -7.99
N SER A 12 4.70 3.79 -7.82
CA SER A 12 3.52 4.63 -8.07
C SER A 12 3.04 4.44 -9.53
N GLY A 13 1.75 4.17 -9.73
CA GLY A 13 1.18 3.90 -11.04
C GLY A 13 1.32 2.43 -11.52
N SER A 14 1.91 1.53 -10.72
CA SER A 14 2.07 0.11 -11.12
C SER A 14 0.76 -0.69 -11.17
N GLY A 15 -0.32 -0.21 -10.57
CA GLY A 15 -1.59 -0.95 -10.45
C GLY A 15 -1.70 -1.84 -9.22
N LYS A 16 -0.82 -1.65 -8.21
CA LYS A 16 -0.87 -2.39 -6.93
C LYS A 16 -2.18 -2.19 -6.17
N THR A 17 -2.67 -0.94 -6.07
CA THR A 17 -3.94 -0.63 -5.42
C THR A 17 -5.12 -1.27 -6.17
N THR A 18 -5.09 -1.26 -7.51
CA THR A 18 -6.09 -1.95 -8.34
C THR A 18 -6.07 -3.45 -8.08
N LEU A 19 -4.89 -4.07 -7.98
CA LEU A 19 -4.75 -5.49 -7.63
C LEU A 19 -5.35 -5.77 -6.24
N ALA A 20 -4.99 -4.97 -5.24
CA ALA A 20 -5.48 -5.13 -3.87
C ALA A 20 -7.01 -5.00 -3.78
N LEU A 21 -7.59 -4.01 -4.47
CA LEU A 21 -9.04 -3.82 -4.52
C LEU A 21 -9.75 -4.97 -5.23
N ARG A 22 -9.27 -5.41 -6.40
CA ARG A 22 -9.84 -6.56 -7.13
C ARG A 22 -9.76 -7.86 -6.34
N LEU A 23 -8.72 -8.04 -5.53
CA LEU A 23 -8.64 -9.17 -4.61
C LEU A 23 -9.69 -9.02 -3.49
N LYS A 24 -9.76 -7.85 -2.84
CA LYS A 24 -10.76 -7.60 -1.79
C LYS A 24 -12.18 -7.83 -2.27
N GLU A 25 -12.53 -7.39 -3.47
CA GLU A 25 -13.87 -7.53 -4.08
C GLU A 25 -14.33 -8.98 -4.29
N ARG A 26 -13.40 -9.96 -4.24
CA ARG A 26 -13.71 -11.39 -4.36
C ARG A 26 -14.12 -12.05 -3.05
N PHE A 27 -14.07 -11.31 -1.93
CA PHE A 27 -14.29 -11.80 -0.57
C PHE A 27 -15.25 -10.89 0.20
N GLY A 28 -15.86 -11.43 1.25
CA GLY A 28 -16.62 -10.66 2.21
C GLY A 28 -15.75 -9.70 3.01
N GLU A 29 -16.38 -8.67 3.55
CA GLU A 29 -15.65 -7.71 4.40
C GLU A 29 -15.10 -8.33 5.68
N ASP A 30 -15.75 -9.36 6.19
CA ASP A 30 -15.36 -10.17 7.35
C ASP A 30 -14.22 -11.17 7.02
N GLU A 31 -13.95 -11.43 5.76
CA GLU A 31 -12.89 -12.36 5.32
C GLU A 31 -11.57 -11.66 5.01
N VAL A 32 -11.63 -10.48 4.35
CA VAL A 32 -10.43 -9.75 3.87
C VAL A 32 -10.52 -8.26 4.21
N ARG A 33 -9.53 -7.75 4.94
CA ARG A 33 -9.35 -6.32 5.18
C ARG A 33 -8.20 -5.77 4.35
N LEU A 34 -8.39 -4.56 3.83
CA LEU A 34 -7.38 -3.82 3.08
C LEU A 34 -6.90 -2.62 3.89
N ILE A 35 -5.58 -2.51 4.04
CA ILE A 35 -4.90 -1.42 4.73
C ILE A 35 -3.95 -0.76 3.73
N SER A 36 -4.10 0.55 3.52
CA SER A 36 -3.14 1.31 2.72
C SER A 36 -1.98 1.79 3.58
N HIS A 37 -0.75 1.50 3.14
CA HIS A 37 0.46 2.02 3.78
C HIS A 37 0.50 3.55 3.75
N ASP A 38 -0.08 4.17 2.72
CA ASP A 38 -0.17 5.63 2.59
C ASP A 38 -0.97 6.27 3.73
N SER A 39 -1.87 5.55 4.40
CA SER A 39 -2.56 6.03 5.61
C SER A 39 -1.59 6.31 6.76
N TYR A 40 -0.43 5.72 6.75
CA TYR A 40 0.60 5.80 7.79
C TYR A 40 1.70 6.82 7.49
N TYR A 41 1.52 7.75 6.55
CA TYR A 41 2.41 8.92 6.48
C TYR A 41 2.44 9.64 7.82
N LYS A 42 3.61 10.14 8.24
CA LYS A 42 3.76 10.88 9.49
C LYS A 42 2.90 12.12 9.52
N ARG A 43 2.44 12.48 10.71
CA ARG A 43 1.69 13.71 10.95
C ARG A 43 2.67 14.89 11.08
N HIS A 44 2.29 16.04 10.51
CA HIS A 44 3.11 17.25 10.45
C HIS A 44 2.27 18.49 10.79
N ASP A 45 1.59 18.48 11.94
CA ASP A 45 0.76 19.61 12.39
C ASP A 45 1.60 20.85 12.69
N GLU A 46 2.87 20.66 13.03
CA GLU A 46 3.85 21.72 13.31
C GLU A 46 4.29 22.50 12.06
N LEU A 47 4.06 21.95 10.85
CA LEU A 47 4.47 22.57 9.60
C LEU A 47 3.29 23.28 8.91
N PRO A 48 3.47 24.49 8.36
CA PRO A 48 2.48 25.12 7.50
C PRO A 48 2.30 24.30 6.19
N PHE A 49 1.17 24.50 5.53
CA PHE A 49 0.79 23.75 4.32
C PHE A 49 1.88 23.77 3.23
N GLU A 50 2.47 24.96 2.99
CA GLU A 50 3.50 25.16 1.96
C GLU A 50 4.77 24.33 2.25
N GLU A 51 5.12 24.14 3.51
CA GLU A 51 6.27 23.31 3.90
C GLU A 51 5.92 21.81 3.78
N ARG A 52 4.70 21.40 4.16
CA ARG A 52 4.23 20.02 3.93
C ARG A 52 4.24 19.64 2.46
N CYS A 53 3.90 20.55 1.55
CA CYS A 53 3.98 20.31 0.10
C CYS A 53 5.39 20.02 -0.43
N LYS A 54 6.44 20.44 0.31
CA LYS A 54 7.86 20.23 -0.06
C LYS A 54 8.44 18.93 0.47
N LEU A 55 7.73 18.24 1.38
CA LEU A 55 8.21 16.99 1.97
C LEU A 55 8.28 15.87 0.92
N ASN A 56 9.27 15.00 1.07
CA ASN A 56 9.44 13.85 0.21
C ASN A 56 8.65 12.63 0.72
N TYR A 57 7.39 12.53 0.34
CA TYR A 57 6.50 11.42 0.69
C TYR A 57 6.85 10.08 0.02
N ASN A 58 7.91 10.03 -0.78
CA ASN A 58 8.40 8.79 -1.40
C ASN A 58 9.63 8.21 -0.67
N HIS A 59 10.13 8.89 0.37
CA HIS A 59 11.22 8.41 1.21
C HIS A 59 10.68 7.50 2.32
N PRO A 60 11.40 6.43 2.74
CA PRO A 60 10.98 5.55 3.83
C PRO A 60 10.69 6.31 5.15
N ASP A 61 11.44 7.35 5.46
CA ASP A 61 11.26 8.16 6.67
C ASP A 61 9.93 8.95 6.70
N ALA A 62 9.21 9.03 5.58
CA ALA A 62 7.90 9.69 5.56
C ALA A 62 6.81 8.87 6.27
N PHE A 63 7.06 7.58 6.53
CA PHE A 63 6.08 6.67 7.10
C PHE A 63 6.29 6.41 8.59
N ASP A 64 5.19 6.25 9.29
CA ASP A 64 5.13 5.78 10.67
C ASP A 64 4.97 4.25 10.68
N ASN A 65 6.07 3.58 10.29
CA ASN A 65 6.08 2.11 10.24
C ASN A 65 5.90 1.48 11.63
N ALA A 66 6.34 2.15 12.69
CA ALA A 66 6.13 1.66 14.06
C ALA A 66 4.64 1.53 14.40
N LEU A 67 3.83 2.53 14.03
CA LEU A 67 2.38 2.48 14.22
C LEU A 67 1.73 1.39 13.36
N LEU A 68 2.14 1.23 12.10
CA LEU A 68 1.62 0.16 11.23
C LEU A 68 1.95 -1.22 11.79
N ILE A 69 3.20 -1.45 12.21
CA ILE A 69 3.63 -2.71 12.85
C ILE A 69 2.78 -3.01 14.08
N TYR A 70 2.62 -2.03 14.96
CA TYR A 70 1.77 -2.15 16.15
C TYR A 70 0.32 -2.53 15.76
N HIS A 71 -0.28 -1.84 14.80
CA HIS A 71 -1.63 -2.14 14.34
C HIS A 71 -1.77 -3.55 13.73
N LEU A 72 -0.80 -4.00 12.95
CA LEU A 72 -0.82 -5.35 12.40
C LEU A 72 -0.69 -6.42 13.49
N GLN A 73 0.09 -6.16 14.55
CA GLN A 73 0.20 -7.04 15.70
C GLN A 73 -1.10 -7.11 16.51
N GLU A 74 -1.79 -5.96 16.69
CA GLU A 74 -3.11 -5.91 17.34
C GLU A 74 -4.15 -6.73 16.56
N LEU A 75 -4.22 -6.55 15.24
CA LEU A 75 -5.12 -7.32 14.38
C LEU A 75 -4.79 -8.83 14.42
N LYS A 76 -3.49 -9.20 14.43
CA LYS A 76 -3.06 -10.61 14.62
C LYS A 76 -3.50 -11.16 15.97
N ALA A 77 -3.52 -10.34 17.00
CA ALA A 77 -3.98 -10.72 18.33
C ALA A 77 -5.52 -10.72 18.47
N GLY A 78 -6.27 -10.47 17.40
CA GLY A 78 -7.73 -10.44 17.40
C GLY A 78 -8.31 -9.15 17.98
N ARG A 79 -7.56 -8.07 18.04
CA ARG A 79 -8.02 -6.75 18.51
C ARG A 79 -8.19 -5.78 17.34
N ALA A 80 -9.28 -5.03 17.37
CA ALA A 80 -9.56 -3.98 16.39
C ALA A 80 -8.58 -2.80 16.55
N ILE A 81 -8.42 -2.04 15.47
CA ILE A 81 -7.56 -0.85 15.43
C ILE A 81 -8.31 0.35 14.87
N ASP A 82 -7.82 1.54 15.20
CA ASP A 82 -8.22 2.80 14.59
C ASP A 82 -7.14 3.25 13.60
N CYS A 83 -7.27 2.81 12.34
CA CYS A 83 -6.34 3.13 11.26
C CYS A 83 -6.42 4.63 10.93
N PRO A 84 -5.30 5.35 10.86
CA PRO A 84 -5.31 6.76 10.49
C PRO A 84 -5.82 6.95 9.06
N VAL A 85 -6.37 8.14 8.80
CA VAL A 85 -6.82 8.57 7.47
C VAL A 85 -5.93 9.71 7.00
N TYR A 86 -5.25 9.51 5.87
CA TYR A 86 -4.41 10.54 5.26
C TYR A 86 -5.22 11.42 4.31
N ASP A 87 -5.07 12.74 4.46
CA ASP A 87 -5.69 13.73 3.58
C ASP A 87 -4.67 14.24 2.56
N TYR A 88 -4.81 13.76 1.32
CA TYR A 88 -3.92 14.15 0.22
C TYR A 88 -4.06 15.64 -0.16
N SER A 89 -5.19 16.27 0.12
CA SER A 89 -5.41 17.68 -0.19
C SER A 89 -4.70 18.61 0.78
N ASN A 90 -4.53 18.16 2.02
CA ASN A 90 -3.83 18.88 3.08
C ASN A 90 -2.39 18.39 3.33
N HIS A 91 -1.95 17.36 2.61
CA HIS A 91 -0.64 16.73 2.84
C HIS A 91 -0.39 16.40 4.31
N ASN A 92 -1.42 15.84 5.01
CA ASN A 92 -1.31 15.49 6.43
C ASN A 92 -2.29 14.38 6.81
N ARG A 93 -2.10 13.76 7.98
CA ARG A 93 -3.14 12.92 8.60
C ARG A 93 -4.30 13.79 9.03
N SER A 94 -5.51 13.34 8.77
CA SER A 94 -6.72 13.95 9.33
C SER A 94 -6.93 13.50 10.79
N ASP A 95 -7.89 14.13 11.48
CA ASP A 95 -8.34 13.68 12.82
C ASP A 95 -9.30 12.49 12.73
N LYS A 96 -9.70 12.11 11.51
CA LYS A 96 -10.56 10.94 11.30
C LYS A 96 -9.72 9.66 11.39
N VAL A 97 -10.35 8.61 11.87
CA VAL A 97 -9.82 7.25 11.87
C VAL A 97 -10.81 6.31 11.18
N GLN A 98 -10.30 5.24 10.63
CA GLN A 98 -11.10 4.14 10.13
C GLN A 98 -10.98 2.97 11.09
N HIS A 99 -12.09 2.59 11.71
CA HIS A 99 -12.14 1.40 12.56
C HIS A 99 -12.02 0.14 11.71
N ILE A 100 -11.06 -0.72 12.03
CA ILE A 100 -10.80 -1.97 11.31
C ILE A 100 -10.83 -3.13 12.28
N GLU A 101 -11.81 -4.01 12.10
CA GLU A 101 -11.92 -5.27 12.81
C GLU A 101 -10.94 -6.32 12.27
N PRO A 102 -10.47 -7.25 13.11
CA PRO A 102 -9.69 -8.39 12.65
C PRO A 102 -10.40 -9.20 11.56
N ALA A 103 -9.64 -9.76 10.64
CA ALA A 103 -10.14 -10.66 9.60
C ALA A 103 -9.13 -11.79 9.33
N PRO A 104 -9.57 -12.94 8.78
CA PRO A 104 -8.68 -14.03 8.42
C PRO A 104 -7.51 -13.62 7.53
N VAL A 105 -7.72 -12.65 6.63
CA VAL A 105 -6.68 -12.13 5.74
C VAL A 105 -6.63 -10.60 5.80
N LEU A 106 -5.43 -10.08 5.98
CA LEU A 106 -5.10 -8.66 5.92
C LEU A 106 -4.25 -8.41 4.67
N ILE A 107 -4.65 -7.47 3.84
CA ILE A 107 -3.85 -7.01 2.69
C ILE A 107 -3.29 -5.63 3.04
N VAL A 108 -1.97 -5.48 3.00
CA VAL A 108 -1.29 -4.19 3.15
C VAL A 108 -0.69 -3.80 1.81
N GLU A 109 -1.10 -2.66 1.23
CA GLU A 109 -0.57 -2.20 -0.05
C GLU A 109 0.14 -0.86 0.07
N GLY A 110 1.21 -0.67 -0.69
CA GLY A 110 1.94 0.59 -0.70
C GLY A 110 3.19 0.58 -1.59
N ILE A 111 3.89 1.70 -1.61
CA ILE A 111 5.12 1.81 -2.40
C ILE A 111 6.35 1.24 -1.67
N LEU A 112 6.37 1.26 -0.32
CA LEU A 112 7.55 0.96 0.50
C LEU A 112 7.37 -0.12 1.59
N PRO A 113 6.31 -0.98 1.60
CA PRO A 113 6.10 -1.90 2.71
C PRO A 113 7.20 -2.97 2.84
N PHE A 114 8.00 -3.20 1.79
CA PHE A 114 9.09 -4.19 1.79
C PHE A 114 10.47 -3.60 2.09
N VAL A 115 10.55 -2.31 2.42
CA VAL A 115 11.81 -1.63 2.71
C VAL A 115 12.18 -1.75 4.20
N GLU A 116 11.21 -1.59 5.10
CA GLU A 116 11.42 -1.74 6.53
C GLU A 116 11.49 -3.22 6.93
N PRO A 117 12.64 -3.71 7.46
CA PRO A 117 12.81 -5.13 7.74
C PRO A 117 11.79 -5.71 8.74
N GLU A 118 11.46 -4.96 9.79
CA GLU A 118 10.50 -5.41 10.81
C GLU A 118 9.08 -5.53 10.22
N LEU A 119 8.67 -4.56 9.40
CA LEU A 119 7.40 -4.63 8.70
C LEU A 119 7.38 -5.76 7.67
N CYS A 120 8.46 -5.91 6.90
CA CYS A 120 8.59 -6.94 5.88
C CYS A 120 8.50 -8.36 6.48
N ALA A 121 9.02 -8.57 7.68
CA ALA A 121 8.96 -9.84 8.40
C ALA A 121 7.54 -10.22 8.88
N LEU A 122 6.60 -9.29 8.94
CA LEU A 122 5.21 -9.58 9.31
C LEU A 122 4.38 -10.16 8.16
N PHE A 123 4.82 -10.00 6.92
CA PHE A 123 4.09 -10.51 5.76
C PHE A 123 4.33 -12.00 5.56
N ASP A 124 3.24 -12.77 5.54
CA ASP A 124 3.25 -14.19 5.21
C ASP A 124 3.46 -14.42 3.70
N TYR A 125 2.95 -13.50 2.87
CA TYR A 125 3.16 -13.46 1.41
C TYR A 125 3.47 -12.04 0.96
N LYS A 126 4.47 -11.92 0.08
CA LYS A 126 4.94 -10.64 -0.45
C LYS A 126 4.82 -10.62 -1.97
N ILE A 127 3.94 -9.76 -2.47
CA ILE A 127 3.64 -9.62 -3.90
C ILE A 127 4.19 -8.28 -4.37
N TYR A 128 5.07 -8.30 -5.37
CA TYR A 128 5.53 -7.08 -6.02
C TYR A 128 4.85 -6.91 -7.37
N VAL A 129 4.23 -5.74 -7.57
CA VAL A 129 3.59 -5.37 -8.84
C VAL A 129 4.61 -4.65 -9.71
N ASP A 130 4.98 -5.31 -10.78
CA ASP A 130 5.97 -4.86 -11.76
C ASP A 130 5.28 -4.31 -13.00
N THR A 131 5.60 -3.07 -13.37
CA THR A 131 5.03 -2.38 -14.54
C THR A 131 6.09 -1.42 -15.04
N ASP A 132 6.24 -1.32 -16.36
CA ASP A 132 7.24 -0.48 -17.00
C ASP A 132 7.10 0.99 -16.62
N ALA A 133 8.23 1.70 -16.55
CA ALA A 133 8.29 3.06 -16.02
C ALA A 133 7.46 4.07 -16.83
N ASP A 134 7.41 3.90 -18.17
CA ASP A 134 6.62 4.73 -19.08
C ASP A 134 5.10 4.55 -18.85
N GLU A 135 4.63 3.32 -18.66
CA GLU A 135 3.24 3.07 -18.30
C GLU A 135 2.90 3.64 -16.93
N ARG A 136 3.79 3.46 -15.94
CA ARG A 136 3.57 3.98 -14.58
C ARG A 136 3.46 5.49 -14.57
N ILE A 137 4.33 6.22 -15.30
CA ILE A 137 4.26 7.68 -15.34
C ILE A 137 3.00 8.16 -16.04
N LEU A 138 2.57 7.54 -17.13
CA LEU A 138 1.34 7.90 -17.83
C LEU A 138 0.12 7.70 -16.94
N ARG A 139 0.00 6.55 -16.26
CA ARG A 139 -1.08 6.28 -15.31
C ARG A 139 -1.10 7.27 -14.14
N ARG A 140 0.09 7.61 -13.61
CA ARG A 140 0.23 8.61 -12.56
C ARG A 140 -0.20 10.01 -13.03
N LEU A 141 0.22 10.46 -14.21
CA LEU A 141 -0.17 11.74 -14.78
C LEU A 141 -1.69 11.85 -14.89
N VAL A 142 -2.33 10.85 -15.49
CA VAL A 142 -3.79 10.83 -15.65
C VAL A 142 -4.50 10.92 -14.30
N ARG A 143 -4.11 10.10 -13.34
CA ARG A 143 -4.69 10.06 -12.00
C ARG A 143 -4.50 11.40 -11.27
N ASP A 144 -3.26 11.88 -11.17
CA ASP A 144 -2.93 13.04 -10.34
C ASP A 144 -3.53 14.34 -10.91
N VAL A 145 -3.65 14.45 -12.25
CA VAL A 145 -4.32 15.58 -12.88
C VAL A 145 -5.85 15.49 -12.78
N LYS A 146 -6.45 14.32 -13.11
CA LYS A 146 -7.91 14.21 -13.19
C LYS A 146 -8.59 14.02 -11.82
N GLU A 147 -7.95 13.26 -10.92
CA GLU A 147 -8.58 12.85 -9.66
C GLU A 147 -8.07 13.68 -8.46
N ARG A 148 -6.83 14.19 -8.52
CA ARG A 148 -6.20 14.94 -7.42
C ARG A 148 -6.07 16.43 -7.71
N GLY A 149 -6.54 16.90 -8.88
CA GLY A 149 -6.57 18.32 -9.26
C GLY A 149 -5.20 18.99 -9.39
N ARG A 150 -4.13 18.21 -9.61
CA ARG A 150 -2.76 18.74 -9.75
C ARG A 150 -2.51 19.26 -11.17
N SER A 151 -1.61 20.25 -11.29
CA SER A 151 -1.15 20.67 -12.62
C SER A 151 -0.18 19.63 -13.21
N LEU A 152 -0.16 19.53 -14.53
CA LEU A 152 0.76 18.64 -15.26
C LEU A 152 2.22 18.90 -14.88
N ASP A 153 2.62 20.19 -14.86
CA ASP A 153 3.99 20.60 -14.54
C ASP A 153 4.39 20.15 -13.13
N SER A 154 3.48 20.33 -12.14
CA SER A 154 3.72 19.90 -10.76
C SER A 154 3.91 18.38 -10.65
N VAL A 155 3.18 17.58 -11.43
CA VAL A 155 3.33 16.11 -11.41
C VAL A 155 4.65 15.69 -12.05
N ILE A 156 5.03 16.32 -13.17
CA ILE A 156 6.31 16.06 -13.86
C ILE A 156 7.49 16.45 -12.96
N GLU A 157 7.48 17.64 -12.37
CA GLU A 157 8.54 18.10 -11.47
C GLU A 157 8.71 17.13 -10.30
N GLN A 158 7.62 16.78 -9.62
CA GLN A 158 7.67 15.83 -8.50
C GLN A 158 8.18 14.44 -8.95
N TYR A 159 7.78 13.99 -10.15
CA TYR A 159 8.26 12.72 -10.67
C TYR A 159 9.78 12.71 -10.83
N LEU A 160 10.34 13.76 -11.42
CA LEU A 160 11.76 13.87 -11.69
C LEU A 160 12.59 14.11 -10.43
N THR A 161 12.08 14.90 -9.50
CA THR A 161 12.82 15.34 -8.29
C THR A 161 12.73 14.36 -7.13
N THR A 162 11.60 13.65 -6.97
CA THR A 162 11.38 12.78 -5.81
C THR A 162 10.96 11.36 -6.19
N VAL A 163 9.94 11.18 -7.05
CA VAL A 163 9.35 9.86 -7.27
C VAL A 163 10.32 8.90 -7.95
N LYS A 164 10.95 9.34 -9.05
CA LYS A 164 11.92 8.50 -9.79
C LYS A 164 13.15 8.19 -8.95
N PRO A 165 13.85 9.17 -8.33
CA PRO A 165 15.00 8.88 -7.48
C PRO A 165 14.68 7.94 -6.33
N MET A 166 13.55 8.13 -5.65
CA MET A 166 13.15 7.27 -4.54
C MET A 166 12.71 5.88 -5.00
N HIS A 167 12.10 5.77 -6.19
CA HIS A 167 11.81 4.48 -6.78
C HIS A 167 13.09 3.68 -7.03
N GLU A 168 14.10 4.30 -7.65
CA GLU A 168 15.38 3.66 -7.96
C GLU A 168 16.17 3.31 -6.69
N ALA A 169 16.10 4.15 -5.65
CA ALA A 169 16.83 3.94 -4.42
C ALA A 169 16.19 2.91 -3.47
N PHE A 170 14.87 2.85 -3.40
CA PHE A 170 14.16 2.08 -2.37
C PHE A 170 13.12 1.09 -2.93
N VAL A 171 12.24 1.54 -3.85
CA VAL A 171 11.11 0.73 -4.29
C VAL A 171 11.58 -0.44 -5.15
N GLU A 172 12.35 -0.15 -6.21
CA GLU A 172 12.86 -1.19 -7.12
C GLU A 172 13.76 -2.20 -6.41
N PRO A 173 14.73 -1.79 -5.55
CA PRO A 173 15.53 -2.76 -4.82
C PRO A 173 14.72 -3.64 -3.86
N SER A 174 13.56 -3.17 -3.35
CA SER A 174 12.70 -3.95 -2.45
C SER A 174 12.01 -5.14 -3.14
N LYS A 175 11.95 -5.14 -4.46
CA LYS A 175 11.44 -6.24 -5.29
C LYS A 175 12.10 -7.59 -4.98
N ARG A 176 13.37 -7.60 -4.59
CA ARG A 176 14.09 -8.82 -4.17
C ARG A 176 13.51 -9.49 -2.92
N ASN A 177 12.72 -8.76 -2.12
CA ASN A 177 12.07 -9.29 -0.92
C ASN A 177 10.71 -9.93 -1.24
N ALA A 178 10.23 -9.84 -2.49
CA ALA A 178 8.96 -10.41 -2.90
C ALA A 178 9.05 -11.92 -3.13
N ASP A 179 7.98 -12.63 -2.78
CA ASP A 179 7.80 -14.05 -3.07
C ASP A 179 7.21 -14.25 -4.48
N ILE A 180 6.41 -13.28 -4.95
CA ILE A 180 5.72 -13.32 -6.25
C ILE A 180 5.84 -11.96 -6.93
N ILE A 181 6.14 -11.96 -8.23
CA ILE A 181 6.13 -10.76 -9.08
C ILE A 181 4.92 -10.86 -10.01
N VAL A 182 4.06 -9.84 -9.98
CA VAL A 182 2.86 -9.75 -10.82
C VAL A 182 3.05 -8.62 -11.82
N PRO A 183 3.14 -8.92 -13.12
CA PRO A 183 3.20 -7.89 -14.15
C PRO A 183 1.84 -7.18 -14.30
N ASN A 184 1.87 -5.87 -14.56
CA ASN A 184 0.69 -5.03 -14.87
C ASN A 184 -0.40 -4.96 -13.78
N GLY A 185 -0.13 -5.44 -12.58
CA GLY A 185 -1.01 -5.29 -11.43
C GLY A 185 -2.42 -5.83 -11.63
N GLY A 186 -3.42 -5.02 -11.26
CA GLY A 186 -4.82 -5.42 -11.37
C GLY A 186 -5.34 -5.66 -12.79
N GLU A 187 -4.64 -5.21 -13.82
CA GLU A 187 -5.00 -5.52 -15.22
C GLU A 187 -4.68 -6.97 -15.60
N ASN A 188 -3.82 -7.64 -14.84
CA ASN A 188 -3.52 -9.05 -15.00
C ASN A 188 -4.61 -9.92 -14.35
N THR A 189 -5.68 -10.17 -15.09
CA THR A 189 -6.84 -10.95 -14.61
C THR A 189 -6.46 -12.37 -14.18
N ALA A 190 -5.54 -13.02 -14.89
CA ALA A 190 -5.06 -14.36 -14.54
C ALA A 190 -4.36 -14.36 -13.16
N ALA A 191 -3.51 -13.37 -12.90
CA ALA A 191 -2.88 -13.23 -11.57
C ALA A 191 -3.92 -12.96 -10.47
N VAL A 192 -4.92 -12.10 -10.73
CA VAL A 192 -6.01 -11.84 -9.78
C VAL A 192 -6.76 -13.13 -9.44
N GLU A 193 -7.11 -13.93 -10.44
CA GLU A 193 -7.83 -15.21 -10.26
C GLU A 193 -7.00 -16.23 -9.47
N MET A 194 -5.73 -16.40 -9.82
CA MET A 194 -4.82 -17.32 -9.12
C MET A 194 -4.64 -16.94 -7.66
N LEU A 195 -4.40 -15.64 -7.38
CA LEU A 195 -4.24 -15.14 -6.03
C LEU A 195 -5.52 -15.24 -5.21
N ALA A 196 -6.68 -14.89 -5.80
CA ALA A 196 -7.97 -15.04 -5.13
C ALA A 196 -8.27 -16.49 -4.79
N HIS A 197 -7.98 -17.44 -5.69
CA HIS A 197 -8.14 -18.86 -5.42
C HIS A 197 -7.23 -19.34 -4.28
N HIS A 198 -5.97 -18.88 -4.28
CA HIS A 198 -5.03 -19.21 -3.20
C HIS A 198 -5.51 -18.66 -1.85
N ILE A 199 -5.93 -17.40 -1.79
CA ILE A 199 -6.47 -16.76 -0.58
C ILE A 199 -7.69 -17.54 -0.05
N ARG A 200 -8.61 -17.92 -0.93
CA ARG A 200 -9.80 -18.72 -0.54
C ARG A 200 -9.40 -20.04 0.11
N ASN A 201 -8.45 -20.76 -0.47
CA ASN A 201 -7.94 -22.00 0.09
C ASN A 201 -7.28 -21.80 1.48
N LEU A 202 -6.63 -20.67 1.71
CA LEU A 202 -6.04 -20.34 3.01
C LEU A 202 -7.12 -20.06 4.07
N ILE A 203 -8.17 -19.31 3.72
CA ILE A 203 -9.32 -19.03 4.59
C ILE A 203 -10.03 -20.34 4.96
N GLU A 204 -10.30 -21.21 3.98
CA GLU A 204 -10.94 -22.51 4.23
C GLU A 204 -10.13 -23.42 5.15
N LYS A 205 -8.80 -23.42 5.01
CA LYS A 205 -7.91 -24.16 5.92
C LYS A 205 -7.93 -23.60 7.33
N ALA A 206 -7.92 -22.28 7.48
CA ALA A 206 -7.97 -21.63 8.79
C ALA A 206 -9.28 -21.92 9.52
N ASN A 207 -10.41 -22.05 8.81
CA ASN A 207 -11.73 -22.34 9.39
C ASN A 207 -11.92 -23.81 9.77
N ARG A 208 -11.00 -24.71 9.38
CA ARG A 208 -11.05 -26.16 9.72
C ARG A 208 -10.24 -26.52 10.97
N LEU A 209 -9.44 -25.60 11.50
CA LEU A 209 -8.62 -25.74 12.69
C LEU A 209 -9.27 -25.11 13.92
#